data_1d1e24bdc36f0e20770c22debd57d288
#
_entry.id   1d1e24bdc36f0e20770c22debd57d288
#
_cell.length_a   1.000
_cell.length_b   1.000
_cell.length_c   1.000
_cell.angle_alpha   90.00
_cell.angle_beta   90.00
_cell.angle_gamma   90.00
#
_symmetry.space_group_name_H-M   'P 1'
#
loop_
_entity.id
_entity.type
_entity.pdbx_description
1 polymer ?
#
loop_
_entity_poly.entity_id
_entity_poly.type
_entity_poly.pdbx_seq_one_letter_code
_entity_poly.pdbx_strand_id
1 'polypeptide(L)'
;MQEFDIVLARKVLASQPFSSLLGTRVMVFGDGEAELELDIREDLQQQNGYLHGGVLAYAADNSITFAAGSVLGPAVLTAGFSIQYMRPGTGRTLLARASVVHAGRRQATVRCDLFTVADDGTRTLCAVAQGTVLPVPKPA
;
A
#
# COMPACT_ATOMS: atom_id res chain seq x y z
N MET A 1 -13.92 -0.93 -22.83
CA MET A 1 -13.39 -1.51 -21.58
C MET A 1 -12.61 -0.43 -20.85
N GLN A 2 -12.91 -0.17 -19.58
CA GLN A 2 -12.22 0.88 -18.83
C GLN A 2 -10.83 0.39 -18.45
N GLU A 3 -9.81 1.18 -18.78
CA GLU A 3 -8.44 0.92 -18.39
C GLU A 3 -8.28 1.11 -16.87
N PHE A 4 -7.47 0.25 -16.22
CA PHE A 4 -7.17 0.40 -14.80
C PHE A 4 -6.05 1.44 -14.63
N ASP A 5 -6.45 2.68 -14.59
CA ASP A 5 -5.58 3.84 -14.43
C ASP A 5 -5.70 4.43 -13.01
N ILE A 6 -4.99 5.53 -12.75
CA ILE A 6 -5.00 6.17 -11.44
C ILE A 6 -6.41 6.68 -11.04
N VAL A 7 -7.22 7.09 -12.01
CA VAL A 7 -8.59 7.56 -11.74
C VAL A 7 -9.43 6.41 -11.18
N LEU A 8 -9.37 5.26 -11.83
CA LEU A 8 -10.07 4.06 -11.37
C LEU A 8 -9.47 3.54 -10.04
N ALA A 9 -8.15 3.59 -9.89
CA ALA A 9 -7.50 3.18 -8.64
C ALA A 9 -8.00 4.03 -7.45
N ARG A 10 -8.15 5.32 -7.64
CA ARG A 10 -8.69 6.21 -6.60
C ARG A 10 -10.15 5.88 -6.27
N LYS A 11 -10.95 5.51 -7.27
CA LYS A 11 -12.32 5.06 -7.04
C LYS A 11 -12.37 3.74 -6.26
N VAL A 12 -11.50 2.80 -6.60
CA VAL A 12 -11.40 1.52 -5.90
C VAL A 12 -11.02 1.76 -4.44
N LEU A 13 -10.00 2.59 -4.20
CA LEU A 13 -9.58 2.93 -2.83
C LEU A 13 -10.72 3.57 -2.04
N ALA A 14 -11.43 4.52 -2.65
CA ALA A 14 -12.56 5.21 -2.00
C ALA A 14 -13.71 4.27 -1.67
N SER A 15 -13.82 3.13 -2.36
CA SER A 15 -14.84 2.11 -2.09
C SER A 15 -14.48 1.17 -0.95
N GLN A 16 -13.25 1.24 -0.44
CA GLN A 16 -12.80 0.43 0.69
C GLN A 16 -13.11 1.16 2.00
N PRO A 17 -14.08 0.68 2.81
CA PRO A 17 -14.44 1.38 4.06
C PRO A 17 -13.24 1.57 4.99
N PHE A 18 -12.38 0.57 5.11
CA PHE A 18 -11.21 0.65 5.99
C PHE A 18 -10.22 1.73 5.53
N SER A 19 -9.96 1.82 4.23
CA SER A 19 -9.07 2.84 3.68
C SER A 19 -9.65 4.25 3.85
N SER A 20 -10.96 4.40 3.71
CA SER A 20 -11.65 5.67 3.98
C SER A 20 -11.52 6.07 5.44
N LEU A 21 -11.64 5.11 6.35
CA LEU A 21 -11.45 5.35 7.79
C LEU A 21 -10.05 5.88 8.09
N LEU A 22 -9.04 5.34 7.44
CA LEU A 22 -7.64 5.75 7.65
C LEU A 22 -7.26 6.99 6.85
N GLY A 23 -8.08 7.42 5.90
CA GLY A 23 -7.81 8.60 5.07
C GLY A 23 -6.70 8.38 4.04
N THR A 24 -6.55 7.16 3.56
CA THR A 24 -5.50 6.79 2.60
C THR A 24 -5.72 7.44 1.23
N ARG A 25 -4.64 7.85 0.59
CA ARG A 25 -4.63 8.48 -0.73
C ARG A 25 -3.73 7.71 -1.69
N VAL A 26 -4.14 7.61 -2.97
CA VAL A 26 -3.29 7.07 -4.04
C VAL A 26 -2.51 8.23 -4.66
N MET A 27 -1.19 8.17 -4.56
CA MET A 27 -0.30 9.22 -5.08
C MET A 27 0.28 8.85 -6.44
N VAL A 28 0.62 7.58 -6.65
CA VAL A 28 1.15 7.05 -7.91
C VAL A 28 0.48 5.71 -8.18
N PHE A 29 0.17 5.44 -9.45
CA PHE A 29 -0.40 4.16 -9.86
C PHE A 29 -0.13 3.88 -11.33
N GLY A 30 0.38 2.69 -11.64
CA GLY A 30 0.55 2.21 -13.01
C GLY A 30 1.89 1.51 -13.22
N ASP A 31 1.96 0.70 -14.27
CA ASP A 31 3.19 0.04 -14.71
C ASP A 31 3.91 -0.77 -13.62
N GLY A 32 3.14 -1.44 -12.79
CA GLY A 32 3.68 -2.26 -11.71
C GLY A 32 4.09 -1.45 -10.47
N GLU A 33 3.69 -0.18 -10.37
CA GLU A 33 4.02 0.68 -9.24
C GLU A 33 2.77 1.27 -8.60
N ALA A 34 2.83 1.48 -7.29
CA ALA A 34 1.80 2.20 -6.55
C ALA A 34 2.43 2.88 -5.34
N GLU A 35 1.99 4.10 -5.06
CA GLU A 35 2.33 4.79 -3.82
C GLU A 35 1.05 5.21 -3.12
N LEU A 36 0.92 4.78 -1.87
CA LEU A 36 -0.18 5.16 -0.99
C LEU A 36 0.37 6.00 0.15
N GLU A 37 -0.41 6.98 0.55
CA GLU A 37 -0.04 7.91 1.61
C GLU A 37 -1.19 8.05 2.60
N LEU A 38 -0.87 8.17 3.89
CA LEU A 38 -1.85 8.51 4.92
C LEU A 38 -1.21 9.39 5.99
N ASP A 39 -2.04 10.16 6.68
CA ASP A 39 -1.56 11.03 7.74
C ASP A 39 -1.29 10.24 9.01
N ILE A 40 -0.19 10.57 9.69
CA ILE A 40 0.13 10.01 11.00
C ILE A 40 -0.67 10.80 12.04
N ARG A 41 -1.87 10.29 12.35
CA ARG A 41 -2.78 10.90 13.32
C ARG A 41 -2.63 10.25 14.68
N GLU A 42 -3.01 10.95 15.73
CA GLU A 42 -2.94 10.46 17.10
C GLU A 42 -3.74 9.15 17.28
N ASP A 43 -4.92 9.05 16.65
CA ASP A 43 -5.78 7.88 16.74
C ASP A 43 -5.27 6.66 15.96
N LEU A 44 -4.16 6.78 15.24
CA LEU A 44 -3.48 5.69 14.55
C LEU A 44 -2.20 5.26 15.25
N GLN A 45 -1.92 5.79 16.43
CA GLN A 45 -0.71 5.50 17.19
C GLN A 45 -0.93 4.41 18.22
N GLN A 46 0.16 3.73 18.57
CA GLN A 46 0.17 2.84 19.72
C GLN A 46 0.47 3.65 21.00
N GLN A 47 0.49 2.99 22.16
CA GLN A 47 0.56 3.64 23.47
C GLN A 47 1.81 4.50 23.71
N ASN A 48 2.90 4.28 22.96
CA ASN A 48 4.15 5.02 23.10
C ASN A 48 4.25 6.23 22.16
N GLY A 49 3.17 6.56 21.43
CA GLY A 49 3.14 7.72 20.55
C GLY A 49 3.72 7.48 19.16
N TYR A 50 4.02 6.24 18.81
CA TYR A 50 4.46 5.86 17.46
C TYR A 50 3.30 5.30 16.65
N LEU A 51 3.37 5.44 15.34
CA LEU A 51 2.36 4.86 14.45
C LEU A 51 2.24 3.36 14.73
N HIS A 52 0.99 2.87 14.89
CA HIS A 52 0.74 1.48 15.19
C HIS A 52 1.25 0.58 14.05
N GLY A 53 1.93 -0.51 14.40
CA GLY A 53 2.46 -1.46 13.41
C GLY A 53 1.40 -2.03 12.48
N GLY A 54 0.16 -2.15 12.96
CA GLY A 54 -0.97 -2.57 12.13
C GLY A 54 -1.29 -1.60 10.99
N VAL A 55 -1.05 -0.30 11.19
CA VAL A 55 -1.23 0.70 10.13
C VAL A 55 -0.14 0.54 9.07
N LEU A 56 1.10 0.32 9.50
CA LEU A 56 2.21 0.04 8.58
C LEU A 56 1.94 -1.24 7.76
N ALA A 57 1.47 -2.30 8.42
CA ALA A 57 1.12 -3.54 7.75
C ALA A 57 -0.01 -3.35 6.75
N TYR A 58 -1.05 -2.59 7.11
CA TYR A 58 -2.11 -2.24 6.19
C TYR A 58 -1.58 -1.49 4.96
N ALA A 59 -0.75 -0.48 5.17
CA ALA A 59 -0.22 0.33 4.07
C ALA A 59 0.65 -0.51 3.14
N ALA A 60 1.46 -1.41 3.69
CA ALA A 60 2.25 -2.37 2.90
C ALA A 60 1.33 -3.28 2.08
N ASP A 61 0.37 -3.93 2.73
CA ASP A 61 -0.57 -4.85 2.07
C ASP A 61 -1.33 -4.15 0.94
N ASN A 62 -1.92 -3.01 1.24
CA ASN A 62 -2.77 -2.31 0.26
C ASN A 62 -1.95 -1.77 -0.92
N SER A 63 -0.77 -1.21 -0.67
CA SER A 63 0.10 -0.73 -1.76
C SER A 63 0.63 -1.87 -2.62
N ILE A 64 0.99 -3.00 -2.01
CA ILE A 64 1.37 -4.23 -2.71
C ILE A 64 0.24 -4.69 -3.64
N THR A 65 -0.99 -4.71 -3.12
CA THR A 65 -2.17 -5.11 -3.89
C THR A 65 -2.42 -4.17 -5.07
N PHE A 66 -2.33 -2.86 -4.86
CA PHE A 66 -2.51 -1.88 -5.93
C PHE A 66 -1.42 -2.01 -7.01
N ALA A 67 -0.15 -2.14 -6.62
CA ALA A 67 0.94 -2.31 -7.58
C ALA A 67 0.71 -3.56 -8.44
N ALA A 68 0.37 -4.69 -7.82
CA ALA A 68 0.04 -5.91 -8.53
C ALA A 68 -1.17 -5.74 -9.44
N GLY A 69 -2.20 -5.04 -8.97
CA GLY A 69 -3.41 -4.77 -9.74
C GLY A 69 -3.13 -4.00 -11.03
N SER A 70 -2.11 -3.15 -11.04
CA SER A 70 -1.75 -2.39 -12.24
C SER A 70 -1.26 -3.29 -13.39
N VAL A 71 -0.81 -4.51 -13.09
CA VAL A 71 -0.35 -5.47 -14.10
C VAL A 71 -1.26 -6.69 -14.23
N LEU A 72 -2.00 -7.07 -13.17
CA LEU A 72 -2.88 -8.24 -13.17
C LEU A 72 -4.36 -7.88 -13.37
N GLY A 73 -4.71 -6.59 -13.30
CA GLY A 73 -6.09 -6.12 -13.32
C GLY A 73 -6.62 -5.84 -11.91
N PRO A 74 -7.82 -5.21 -11.81
CA PRO A 74 -8.34 -4.75 -10.52
C PRO A 74 -8.86 -5.84 -9.60
N ALA A 75 -9.12 -7.04 -10.12
CA ALA A 75 -9.66 -8.15 -9.33
C ALA A 75 -8.53 -9.01 -8.79
N VAL A 76 -7.91 -8.56 -7.69
CA VAL A 76 -6.76 -9.22 -7.07
C VAL A 76 -6.94 -9.31 -5.55
N LEU A 77 -6.28 -10.29 -4.95
CA LEU A 77 -6.20 -10.45 -3.49
C LEU A 77 -4.77 -10.79 -3.09
N THR A 78 -4.32 -10.26 -1.96
CA THR A 78 -3.04 -10.63 -1.38
C THR A 78 -3.11 -12.06 -0.84
N ALA A 79 -2.17 -12.91 -1.27
CA ALA A 79 -2.05 -14.26 -0.71
C ALA A 79 -1.28 -14.24 0.61
N GLY A 80 -0.31 -13.34 0.73
CA GLY A 80 0.46 -13.17 1.95
C GLY A 80 1.57 -12.17 1.75
N PHE A 81 2.10 -11.67 2.86
CA PHE A 81 3.27 -10.79 2.84
C PHE A 81 4.04 -10.90 4.14
N SER A 82 5.31 -10.51 4.09
CA SER A 82 6.15 -10.35 5.27
C SER A 82 6.55 -8.88 5.39
N ILE A 83 6.71 -8.41 6.62
CA ILE A 83 7.11 -7.04 6.89
C ILE A 83 8.15 -7.02 8.00
N GLN A 84 9.17 -6.16 7.86
CA GLN A 84 10.18 -5.91 8.86
C GLN A 84 10.13 -4.44 9.25
N TYR A 85 9.94 -4.18 10.54
CA TYR A 85 9.93 -2.84 11.10
C TYR A 85 11.34 -2.50 11.56
N MET A 86 11.93 -1.43 11.02
CA MET A 86 13.31 -1.06 11.33
C MET A 86 13.41 0.17 12.22
N ARG A 87 12.40 1.05 12.17
CA ARG A 87 12.35 2.29 12.96
C ARG A 87 10.92 2.58 13.38
N PRO A 88 10.71 3.24 14.54
CA PRO A 88 9.40 3.71 14.92
C PRO A 88 8.83 4.70 13.89
N GLY A 89 7.54 4.61 13.63
CA GLY A 89 6.86 5.52 12.70
C GLY A 89 6.53 6.84 13.36
N THR A 90 7.28 7.88 13.05
CA THR A 90 7.05 9.25 13.51
C THR A 90 7.09 10.21 12.34
N GLY A 91 6.44 11.36 12.49
CA GLY A 91 6.42 12.37 11.45
C GLY A 91 5.01 12.77 11.08
N ARG A 92 4.84 13.32 9.88
CA ARG A 92 3.57 13.86 9.41
C ARG A 92 2.75 12.84 8.63
N THR A 93 3.39 12.14 7.70
CA THR A 93 2.71 11.17 6.82
C THR A 93 3.50 9.88 6.73
N LEU A 94 2.78 8.80 6.44
CA LEU A 94 3.35 7.52 6.05
C LEU A 94 3.20 7.37 4.54
N LEU A 95 4.28 7.03 3.86
CA LEU A 95 4.30 6.76 2.42
C LEU A 95 4.69 5.30 2.20
N ALA A 96 3.82 4.53 1.56
CA ALA A 96 4.10 3.15 1.16
C ALA A 96 4.32 3.12 -0.35
N ARG A 97 5.50 2.68 -0.76
CA ARG A 97 5.92 2.66 -2.16
C ARG A 97 6.14 1.23 -2.59
N ALA A 98 5.25 0.71 -3.42
CA ALA A 98 5.27 -0.67 -3.88
C ALA A 98 5.65 -0.76 -5.36
N SER A 99 6.41 -1.80 -5.69
CA SER A 99 6.77 -2.10 -7.08
C SER A 99 6.78 -3.59 -7.32
N VAL A 100 6.26 -4.00 -8.47
CA VAL A 100 6.26 -5.40 -8.90
C VAL A 100 7.68 -5.81 -9.24
N VAL A 101 8.16 -6.88 -8.58
CA VAL A 101 9.46 -7.49 -8.86
C VAL A 101 9.34 -8.43 -10.05
N HIS A 102 8.26 -9.22 -10.07
CA HIS A 102 7.98 -10.18 -11.13
C HIS A 102 6.48 -10.46 -11.20
N ALA A 103 5.94 -10.55 -12.40
CA ALA A 103 4.55 -10.91 -12.62
C ALA A 103 4.44 -11.99 -13.68
N GLY A 104 3.74 -13.07 -13.32
CA GLY A 104 3.28 -14.09 -14.25
C GLY A 104 1.79 -13.93 -14.48
N ARG A 105 1.16 -14.94 -15.12
CA ARG A 105 -0.29 -14.91 -15.35
C ARG A 105 -1.11 -15.14 -14.09
N ARG A 106 -0.56 -15.83 -13.10
CA ARG A 106 -1.30 -16.29 -11.92
C ARG A 106 -0.88 -15.63 -10.62
N GLN A 107 0.21 -14.86 -10.64
CA GLN A 107 0.67 -14.18 -9.43
C GLN A 107 1.66 -13.08 -9.77
N ALA A 108 1.79 -12.15 -8.84
CA ALA A 108 2.85 -11.15 -8.84
C ALA A 108 3.57 -11.16 -7.51
N THR A 109 4.88 -11.02 -7.56
CA THR A 109 5.72 -10.78 -6.37
C THR A 109 6.01 -9.29 -6.33
N VAL A 110 5.73 -8.66 -5.18
CA VAL A 110 5.76 -7.20 -5.04
C VAL A 110 6.58 -6.83 -3.81
N ARG A 111 7.43 -5.82 -3.97
CA ARG A 111 8.20 -5.23 -2.86
C ARG A 111 7.57 -3.91 -2.45
N CYS A 112 7.67 -3.60 -1.17
CA CYS A 112 7.20 -2.32 -0.63
C CYS A 112 8.22 -1.74 0.34
N ASP A 113 8.55 -0.47 0.15
CA ASP A 113 9.32 0.32 1.10
C ASP A 113 8.37 1.32 1.76
N LEU A 114 8.45 1.44 3.09
CA LEU A 114 7.59 2.34 3.86
C LEU A 114 8.45 3.44 4.49
N PHE A 115 8.07 4.67 4.21
CA PHE A 115 8.78 5.87 4.68
C PHE A 115 7.89 6.68 5.57
N THR A 116 8.45 7.24 6.64
CA THR A 116 7.82 8.37 7.32
C THR A 116 8.34 9.66 6.70
N VAL A 117 7.47 10.64 6.59
CA VAL A 117 7.79 11.94 5.99
C VAL A 117 7.58 13.01 7.04
N ALA A 118 8.65 13.75 7.33
CA ALA A 118 8.62 14.86 8.30
C ALA A 118 8.00 16.10 7.69
N ASP A 119 7.73 17.11 8.54
CA ASP A 119 7.14 18.38 8.08
C ASP A 119 7.97 19.09 7.02
N ASP A 120 9.28 18.93 7.04
CA ASP A 120 10.19 19.50 6.05
C ASP A 120 10.32 18.64 4.77
N GLY A 121 9.58 17.52 4.68
CA GLY A 121 9.63 16.61 3.54
C GLY A 121 10.71 15.55 3.60
N THR A 122 11.51 15.50 4.67
CA THR A 122 12.54 14.47 4.83
C THR A 122 11.89 13.10 4.97
N ARG A 123 12.33 12.15 4.13
CA ARG A 123 11.85 10.77 4.14
C ARG A 123 12.81 9.89 4.92
N THR A 124 12.26 9.05 5.81
CA THR A 124 13.04 8.07 6.58
C THR A 124 12.45 6.69 6.34
N LEU A 125 13.24 5.76 5.84
CA LEU A 125 12.81 4.37 5.63
C LEU A 125 12.58 3.71 6.99
N CYS A 126 11.34 3.32 7.29
CA CYS A 126 10.98 2.75 8.59
C CYS A 126 10.62 1.27 8.54
N ALA A 127 10.22 0.75 7.37
CA ALA A 127 9.86 -0.65 7.22
C ALA A 127 10.03 -1.09 5.78
N VAL A 128 10.22 -2.40 5.58
CA VAL A 128 10.25 -3.02 4.25
C VAL A 128 9.33 -4.24 4.26
N ALA A 129 8.71 -4.52 3.12
CA ALA A 129 7.80 -5.65 2.99
C ALA A 129 7.93 -6.29 1.61
N GLN A 130 7.47 -7.53 1.52
CA GLN A 130 7.39 -8.25 0.26
C GLN A 130 6.22 -9.21 0.33
N GLY A 131 5.44 -9.28 -0.75
CA GLY A 131 4.25 -10.10 -0.78
C GLY A 131 3.94 -10.70 -2.13
N THR A 132 2.95 -11.60 -2.11
CA THR A 132 2.44 -12.27 -3.28
C THR A 132 0.96 -11.93 -3.45
N VAL A 133 0.57 -11.58 -4.67
CA VAL A 133 -0.80 -11.20 -5.01
C VAL A 133 -1.30 -12.11 -6.12
N LEU A 134 -2.55 -12.54 -6.01
CA LEU A 134 -3.19 -13.45 -6.96
C LEU A 134 -4.38 -12.75 -7.63
N PRO A 135 -4.61 -12.98 -8.94
CA PRO A 135 -5.86 -12.57 -9.53
C PRO A 135 -7.02 -13.40 -8.94
N VAL A 136 -8.16 -12.75 -8.75
CA VAL A 136 -9.38 -13.42 -8.28
C VAL A 136 -10.11 -13.96 -9.51
N PRO A 137 -10.50 -15.24 -9.52
CA PRO A 137 -11.32 -15.76 -10.61
C PRO A 137 -12.64 -14.99 -10.68
N LYS A 138 -13.10 -14.68 -11.91
CA LYS A 138 -14.43 -14.08 -12.08
C LYS A 138 -15.48 -15.09 -11.61
N PRO A 139 -16.55 -14.64 -10.93
CA PRO A 139 -17.67 -15.50 -10.61
C PRO A 139 -18.24 -16.12 -11.87
N ALA A 140 -18.62 -17.38 -11.77
CA ALA A 140 -19.21 -18.08 -12.90
C ALA A 140 -20.57 -17.44 -13.28
#